data_311216026618b807e0321edb502b68f6
#
_entry.id   311216026618b807e0321edb502b68f6
#
_cell.length_a   1.000
_cell.length_b   1.000
_cell.length_c   1.000
_cell.angle_alpha   90.00
_cell.angle_beta   90.00
_cell.angle_gamma   90.00
#
_symmetry.space_group_name_H-M   'P 1'
#
loop_
_entity.id
_entity.type
_entity.pdbx_description
1 polymer ?
#
loop_
_entity_poly.entity_id
_entity_poly.type
_entity_poly.pdbx_seq_one_letter_code
_entity_poly.pdbx_strand_id
1 'polypeptide(L)'
;MSDFNLGRRRVMQAVGAGLLLPGLAPAVIASVKDRPQLTDGVQSGDLLGDRAIIWSRCDRPARMVVEWDTRSLFPNPRRFVSSLADARTDFTARVELTGLPADQAIFYRVQFEDAQSGIASEPWFGHLRSVPQARRDIRFVWSGDTVGQGFGINPDIGGMRIYEAMRLRLPDFFIHSGDTIYADGPIPAQLTTEGGRVWRNITTEAKSKVAETLDEYRGNYRYNLMDENIRRFNAEVPQIWQWDDHEVVNNWSPGKQLDARYQDKDIHSLVGRARQAWLEYAPMRLQSADGGGRIYRKLGYGPLLDVFVLDMRSYRGPNDDNQGAEKPFLGREQLDWLKREMQASNAQWKVIAADMPIGLGVPDGEVSPGVARWEAVANGDPGSAQGRELEIAELLGFLRAQQVRNFLFLTADVHYCAAHHYHPDRAAFQDFEPFWEFIAGPLNAGSFGPDSLDMTFGPEVVFEKASPVHNASPFAGFQFFGEVNIDGQTGELNVVLRDLDGVSVFEQKLSPCDSAVARYMGNNFCTKS
;
A
#
# COMPACT_ATOMS: atom_id res chain seq x y z
N MET A 1 9.60 21.85 -19.03
CA MET A 1 10.33 20.74 -18.38
C MET A 1 11.68 21.13 -17.79
N SER A 2 12.01 22.39 -17.53
CA SER A 2 13.35 22.82 -17.10
C SER A 2 13.41 23.59 -15.77
N ASP A 3 12.31 23.85 -15.09
CA ASP A 3 12.33 24.77 -13.93
C ASP A 3 12.29 24.11 -12.54
N PHE A 4 12.08 22.78 -12.45
CA PHE A 4 11.99 22.07 -11.16
C PHE A 4 13.33 21.72 -10.52
N ASN A 5 14.43 21.73 -11.28
CA ASN A 5 15.76 21.37 -10.77
C ASN A 5 16.58 22.55 -10.18
N LEU A 6 16.13 23.78 -10.38
CA LEU A 6 16.85 24.96 -9.89
C LEU A 6 16.53 25.34 -8.43
N GLY A 7 15.40 24.88 -7.91
CA GLY A 7 14.97 25.18 -6.54
C GLY A 7 15.82 24.52 -5.44
N ARG A 8 16.25 23.27 -5.65
CA ARG A 8 16.99 22.48 -4.63
C ARG A 8 18.39 23.02 -4.33
N ARG A 9 19.14 23.49 -5.34
CA ARG A 9 20.48 24.06 -5.14
C ARG A 9 20.47 25.45 -4.49
N ARG A 10 19.43 26.24 -4.70
CA ARG A 10 19.34 27.60 -4.12
C ARG A 10 18.88 27.61 -2.67
N VAL A 11 18.06 26.65 -2.23
CA VAL A 11 17.64 26.52 -0.83
C VAL A 11 18.82 26.10 0.07
N MET A 12 19.69 25.23 -0.42
CA MET A 12 20.89 24.83 0.34
C MET A 12 21.96 25.94 0.43
N GLN A 13 21.96 26.92 -0.48
CA GLN A 13 22.91 28.04 -0.46
C GLN A 13 22.41 29.28 0.31
N ALA A 14 21.12 29.40 0.56
CA ALA A 14 20.54 30.55 1.26
C ALA A 14 20.60 30.46 2.80
N VAL A 15 20.95 29.30 3.36
CA VAL A 15 21.06 29.08 4.80
C VAL A 15 22.41 29.57 5.37
N GLY A 16 23.34 29.99 4.52
CA GLY A 16 24.71 30.39 4.91
C GLY A 16 24.95 31.87 5.22
N ALA A 17 23.98 32.78 5.09
CA ALA A 17 24.19 34.19 5.36
C ALA A 17 23.47 34.66 6.63
N GLY A 18 24.07 34.46 7.76
CA GLY A 18 23.60 34.98 9.06
C GLY A 18 23.77 36.48 9.16
N LEU A 19 22.67 37.21 9.25
CA LEU A 19 22.66 38.62 9.66
C LEU A 19 22.81 38.70 11.17
N LEU A 20 23.94 39.22 11.64
CA LEU A 20 24.19 39.56 13.03
C LEU A 20 23.33 40.76 13.45
N LEU A 21 22.31 40.54 14.23
CA LEU A 21 21.61 41.58 15.01
C LEU A 21 22.14 41.58 16.45
N PRO A 22 22.55 42.73 17.00
CA PRO A 22 23.02 42.80 18.39
C PRO A 22 21.81 42.89 19.32
N GLY A 23 21.73 41.96 20.27
CA GLY A 23 20.76 42.06 21.38
C GLY A 23 19.96 40.81 21.73
N LEU A 24 20.25 39.63 21.14
CA LEU A 24 19.63 38.37 21.54
C LEU A 24 20.53 37.67 22.59
N ALA A 25 19.90 37.16 23.66
CA ALA A 25 20.55 36.26 24.61
C ALA A 25 21.29 35.16 23.83
N PRO A 26 22.43 34.65 24.36
CA PRO A 26 23.20 33.65 23.64
C PRO A 26 22.29 32.47 23.30
N ALA A 27 22.03 32.28 22.03
CA ALA A 27 21.37 31.06 21.58
C ALA A 27 22.28 29.91 22.02
N VAL A 28 21.81 29.09 22.94
CA VAL A 28 22.49 27.85 23.30
C VAL A 28 22.51 27.04 22.01
N ILE A 29 23.66 26.96 21.35
CA ILE A 29 23.89 26.07 20.25
C ILE A 29 23.88 24.66 20.84
N ALA A 30 22.71 24.04 20.93
CA ALA A 30 22.59 22.67 21.35
C ALA A 30 23.46 21.81 20.43
N SER A 31 24.28 20.93 20.99
CA SER A 31 25.06 20.00 20.19
C SER A 31 24.11 19.11 19.39
N VAL A 32 24.57 18.53 18.28
CA VAL A 32 23.76 17.59 17.46
C VAL A 32 23.22 16.45 18.33
N LYS A 33 23.94 16.03 19.37
CA LYS A 33 23.52 14.98 20.32
C LYS A 33 22.36 15.38 21.22
N ASP A 34 22.14 16.68 21.43
CA ASP A 34 21.09 17.19 22.31
C ASP A 34 19.75 17.32 21.58
N ARG A 35 19.72 17.23 20.25
CA ARG A 35 18.54 17.35 19.40
C ARG A 35 17.90 15.99 19.16
N PRO A 36 16.55 15.89 19.15
CA PRO A 36 15.87 14.72 18.62
C PRO A 36 16.34 14.43 17.18
N GLN A 37 16.42 13.15 16.81
CA GLN A 37 16.82 12.73 15.48
C GLN A 37 15.64 12.09 14.75
N LEU A 38 15.39 12.53 13.52
CA LEU A 38 14.40 11.91 12.61
C LEU A 38 15.13 10.93 11.70
N THR A 39 15.30 9.69 12.16
CA THR A 39 16.08 8.69 11.43
C THR A 39 15.31 8.02 10.32
N ASP A 40 13.97 7.97 10.45
CA ASP A 40 13.08 7.18 9.62
C ASP A 40 12.35 8.03 8.55
N GLY A 41 12.69 9.32 8.45
CA GLY A 41 12.09 10.24 7.49
C GLY A 41 10.66 10.65 7.85
N VAL A 42 9.91 11.08 6.85
CA VAL A 42 8.52 11.50 6.96
C VAL A 42 7.66 10.78 5.95
N GLN A 43 6.39 10.57 6.28
CA GLN A 43 5.39 10.01 5.37
C GLN A 43 4.13 10.87 5.39
N SER A 44 3.43 10.93 4.27
CA SER A 44 2.07 11.44 4.20
C SER A 44 1.11 10.35 3.74
N GLY A 45 -0.17 10.45 4.10
CA GLY A 45 -1.14 9.45 3.65
C GLY A 45 -2.58 9.85 3.92
N ASP A 46 -3.48 8.95 3.59
CA ASP A 46 -4.93 9.07 3.79
C ASP A 46 -5.49 10.44 3.40
N LEU A 47 -5.18 10.88 2.17
CA LEU A 47 -5.75 12.12 1.62
C LEU A 47 -7.27 11.99 1.52
N LEU A 48 -8.01 12.90 2.16
CA LEU A 48 -9.47 12.89 2.14
C LEU A 48 -10.01 14.33 2.24
N GLY A 49 -10.64 14.80 1.17
CA GLY A 49 -11.18 16.15 1.13
C GLY A 49 -10.08 17.22 1.35
N ASP A 50 -10.20 17.99 2.43
CA ASP A 50 -9.24 19.03 2.80
C ASP A 50 -8.21 18.57 3.86
N ARG A 51 -7.96 17.26 3.97
CA ARG A 51 -7.17 16.66 5.05
C ARG A 51 -6.09 15.71 4.52
N ALA A 52 -5.00 15.60 5.28
CA ALA A 52 -3.92 14.63 5.07
C ALA A 52 -3.31 14.21 6.41
N ILE A 53 -2.83 12.98 6.51
CA ILE A 53 -2.02 12.54 7.64
C ILE A 53 -0.54 12.80 7.32
N ILE A 54 0.20 13.33 8.28
CA ILE A 54 1.66 13.37 8.28
C ILE A 54 2.15 12.51 9.43
N TRP A 55 3.07 11.63 9.14
CA TRP A 55 3.69 10.69 10.07
C TRP A 55 5.20 10.88 10.11
N SER A 56 5.79 10.70 11.28
CA SER A 56 7.24 10.58 11.45
C SER A 56 7.57 9.88 12.76
N ARG A 57 8.85 9.57 12.95
CA ARG A 57 9.42 8.94 14.14
C ARG A 57 10.68 9.65 14.58
N CYS A 58 10.91 9.72 15.89
CA CYS A 58 12.15 10.23 16.46
C CYS A 58 12.81 9.20 17.39
N ASP A 59 13.97 9.57 17.95
CA ASP A 59 14.81 8.71 18.78
C ASP A 59 14.53 8.82 20.28
N ARG A 60 13.66 9.74 20.72
CA ARG A 60 13.40 10.05 22.13
C ARG A 60 12.01 10.65 22.36
N PRO A 61 11.55 10.79 23.64
CA PRO A 61 10.28 11.45 23.94
C PRO A 61 10.27 12.90 23.43
N ALA A 62 9.39 13.20 22.48
CA ALA A 62 9.29 14.49 21.82
C ALA A 62 7.88 14.74 21.25
N ARG A 63 7.57 15.98 20.88
CA ARG A 63 6.35 16.33 20.14
C ARG A 63 6.70 16.64 18.70
N MET A 64 6.00 16.00 17.78
CA MET A 64 6.12 16.31 16.36
C MET A 64 5.43 17.63 16.06
N VAL A 65 6.14 18.52 15.40
CA VAL A 65 5.66 19.78 14.87
C VAL A 65 5.66 19.71 13.37
N VAL A 66 4.51 19.93 12.76
CA VAL A 66 4.34 19.98 11.30
C VAL A 66 3.94 21.39 10.91
N GLU A 67 4.66 21.97 9.99
CA GLU A 67 4.30 23.23 9.35
C GLU A 67 4.08 23.00 7.86
N TRP A 68 3.01 23.57 7.30
CA TRP A 68 2.74 23.48 5.88
C TRP A 68 2.35 24.82 5.26
N ASP A 69 2.65 24.98 3.97
CA ASP A 69 2.28 26.13 3.14
C ASP A 69 2.07 25.65 1.68
N THR A 70 1.39 26.42 0.89
CA THR A 70 1.29 26.22 -0.57
C THR A 70 2.56 26.65 -1.32
N ARG A 71 3.49 27.26 -0.64
CA ARG A 71 4.77 27.75 -1.16
C ARG A 71 5.94 27.10 -0.43
N SER A 72 6.94 26.65 -1.16
CA SER A 72 8.10 25.91 -0.63
C SER A 72 9.00 26.71 0.31
N LEU A 73 8.86 28.05 0.35
CA LEU A 73 9.61 28.94 1.26
C LEU A 73 8.90 29.21 2.57
N PHE A 74 7.70 28.67 2.78
CA PHE A 74 6.90 28.79 3.99
C PHE A 74 6.71 30.24 4.49
N PRO A 75 6.24 31.18 3.66
CA PRO A 75 6.09 32.56 4.11
C PRO A 75 5.00 32.77 5.16
N ASN A 76 3.95 31.91 5.18
CA ASN A 76 2.86 31.95 6.13
C ASN A 76 2.42 30.53 6.52
N PRO A 77 3.30 29.74 7.20
CA PRO A 77 3.01 28.34 7.46
C PRO A 77 1.89 28.19 8.48
N ARG A 78 1.02 27.21 8.25
CA ARG A 78 0.12 26.70 9.30
C ARG A 78 0.85 25.64 10.11
N ARG A 79 0.71 25.73 11.45
CA ARG A 79 1.44 24.88 12.39
C ARG A 79 0.50 23.94 13.12
N PHE A 80 0.87 22.67 13.21
CA PHE A 80 0.20 21.59 13.92
C PHE A 80 1.19 20.90 14.84
N VAL A 81 0.71 20.41 15.99
CA VAL A 81 1.56 19.72 16.99
C VAL A 81 0.89 18.42 17.41
N SER A 82 1.64 17.34 17.45
CA SER A 82 1.15 16.03 17.89
C SER A 82 1.02 15.93 19.41
N SER A 83 0.37 14.86 19.87
CA SER A 83 0.59 14.33 21.22
C SER A 83 2.06 13.97 21.42
N LEU A 84 2.44 13.68 22.68
CA LEU A 84 3.80 13.19 22.98
C LEU A 84 4.05 11.84 22.31
N ALA A 85 5.09 11.77 21.49
CA ALA A 85 5.68 10.54 21.01
C ALA A 85 6.62 9.98 22.08
N ASP A 86 6.45 8.74 22.50
CA ASP A 86 7.29 8.09 23.51
C ASP A 86 7.46 6.58 23.22
N ALA A 87 8.15 5.88 24.09
CA ALA A 87 8.46 4.46 23.92
C ALA A 87 7.22 3.54 23.79
N ARG A 88 6.03 4.00 24.24
CA ARG A 88 4.80 3.21 24.12
C ARG A 88 4.38 3.03 22.66
N THR A 89 4.71 3.98 21.82
CA THR A 89 4.44 3.97 20.37
C THR A 89 5.72 3.95 19.54
N ASP A 90 6.82 3.44 20.06
CA ASP A 90 8.14 3.45 19.41
C ASP A 90 8.55 4.86 18.92
N PHE A 91 8.17 5.89 19.67
CA PHE A 91 8.43 7.30 19.34
C PHE A 91 7.83 7.77 18.02
N THR A 92 6.86 7.04 17.47
CA THR A 92 6.11 7.47 16.29
C THR A 92 5.10 8.55 16.66
N ALA A 93 4.84 9.46 15.75
CA ALA A 93 3.82 10.47 15.86
C ALA A 93 3.09 10.67 14.53
N ARG A 94 1.85 11.10 14.61
CA ARG A 94 1.09 11.57 13.45
C ARG A 94 0.28 12.81 13.78
N VAL A 95 0.07 13.60 12.73
CA VAL A 95 -0.72 14.81 12.77
C VAL A 95 -1.68 14.79 11.58
N GLU A 96 -2.93 15.12 11.81
CA GLU A 96 -3.87 15.39 10.74
C GLU A 96 -3.80 16.86 10.35
N LEU A 97 -3.36 17.15 9.14
CA LEU A 97 -3.50 18.47 8.54
C LEU A 97 -4.95 18.66 8.12
N THR A 98 -5.47 19.88 8.31
CA THR A 98 -6.84 20.26 7.93
C THR A 98 -6.85 21.61 7.24
N GLY A 99 -7.91 21.87 6.45
CA GLY A 99 -8.06 23.12 5.70
C GLY A 99 -7.07 23.26 4.54
N LEU A 100 -6.69 22.14 3.94
CA LEU A 100 -5.87 22.12 2.73
C LEU A 100 -6.69 22.69 1.57
N PRO A 101 -6.17 23.64 0.79
CA PRO A 101 -6.85 24.09 -0.41
C PRO A 101 -6.89 22.97 -1.44
N ALA A 102 -7.99 22.86 -2.19
CA ALA A 102 -8.17 21.79 -3.16
C ALA A 102 -7.20 21.91 -4.35
N ASP A 103 -6.71 20.77 -4.82
CA ASP A 103 -5.90 20.64 -6.04
C ASP A 103 -4.65 21.52 -6.07
N GLN A 104 -3.97 21.67 -4.94
CA GLN A 104 -2.75 22.45 -4.83
C GLN A 104 -1.57 21.64 -4.34
N ALA A 105 -0.36 22.04 -4.72
CA ALA A 105 0.86 21.55 -4.10
C ALA A 105 0.92 22.07 -2.65
N ILE A 106 1.10 21.15 -1.72
CA ILE A 106 1.28 21.42 -0.29
C ILE A 106 2.71 21.02 0.06
N PHE A 107 3.48 21.95 0.55
CA PHE A 107 4.81 21.71 1.08
C PHE A 107 4.73 21.62 2.59
N TYR A 108 5.38 20.65 3.19
CA TYR A 108 5.41 20.52 4.63
C TYR A 108 6.84 20.27 5.14
N ARG A 109 7.07 20.69 6.39
CA ARG A 109 8.29 20.35 7.13
C ARG A 109 7.92 19.81 8.50
N VAL A 110 8.69 18.84 8.94
CA VAL A 110 8.50 18.14 10.20
C VAL A 110 9.74 18.34 11.07
N GLN A 111 9.51 18.70 12.33
CA GLN A 111 10.52 18.73 13.39
C GLN A 111 9.98 18.03 14.62
N PHE A 112 10.85 17.56 15.49
CA PHE A 112 10.47 17.11 16.82
C PHE A 112 11.05 18.07 17.85
N GLU A 113 10.22 18.51 18.79
CA GLU A 113 10.61 19.30 19.95
C GLU A 113 10.76 18.35 21.16
N ASP A 114 11.96 18.25 21.70
CA ASP A 114 12.28 17.42 22.88
C ASP A 114 11.35 17.79 24.05
N ALA A 115 10.80 16.77 24.70
CA ALA A 115 9.75 16.97 25.71
C ALA A 115 10.27 17.66 27.00
N GLN A 116 11.58 17.59 27.28
CA GLN A 116 12.19 18.14 28.48
C GLN A 116 12.89 19.47 28.23
N SER A 117 13.71 19.54 27.18
CA SER A 117 14.53 20.70 26.87
C SER A 117 13.86 21.71 25.92
N GLY A 118 12.84 21.29 25.16
CA GLY A 118 12.24 22.09 24.10
C GLY A 118 13.14 22.31 22.89
N ILE A 119 14.29 21.62 22.82
CA ILE A 119 15.20 21.73 21.70
C ILE A 119 14.59 21.02 20.48
N ALA A 120 14.58 21.71 19.33
CA ALA A 120 14.03 21.16 18.10
C ALA A 120 15.10 20.38 17.30
N SER A 121 14.65 19.33 16.61
CA SER A 121 15.44 18.61 15.63
C SER A 121 15.74 19.47 14.39
N GLU A 122 16.63 18.99 13.53
CA GLU A 122 16.67 19.48 12.16
C GLU A 122 15.36 19.14 11.44
N PRO A 123 14.89 20.02 10.51
CA PRO A 123 13.64 19.77 9.80
C PRO A 123 13.82 18.73 8.69
N TRP A 124 12.81 17.88 8.52
CA TRP A 124 12.65 17.06 7.33
C TRP A 124 11.53 17.62 6.46
N PHE A 125 11.73 17.64 5.14
CA PHE A 125 10.81 18.24 4.19
C PHE A 125 10.12 17.19 3.36
N GLY A 126 8.85 17.44 3.04
CA GLY A 126 8.06 16.66 2.10
C GLY A 126 7.08 17.54 1.34
N HIS A 127 6.37 16.94 0.40
CA HIS A 127 5.29 17.60 -0.31
C HIS A 127 4.23 16.58 -0.73
N LEU A 128 3.05 17.07 -1.00
CA LEU A 128 1.93 16.30 -1.54
C LEU A 128 1.08 17.20 -2.43
N ARG A 129 0.18 16.60 -3.21
CA ARG A 129 -0.90 17.34 -3.86
C ARG A 129 -2.22 17.04 -3.15
N SER A 130 -2.97 18.08 -2.81
CA SER A 130 -4.26 17.94 -2.15
C SER A 130 -5.33 17.41 -3.11
N VAL A 131 -6.40 16.82 -2.53
CA VAL A 131 -7.50 16.20 -3.29
C VAL A 131 -8.18 17.24 -4.20
N PRO A 132 -8.43 16.93 -5.49
CA PRO A 132 -9.15 17.82 -6.39
C PRO A 132 -10.65 17.84 -6.08
N GLN A 133 -11.29 19.00 -6.22
CA GLN A 133 -12.76 19.13 -6.20
C GLN A 133 -13.38 19.13 -7.60
N ALA A 134 -12.57 19.42 -8.63
CA ALA A 134 -12.97 19.41 -10.03
C ALA A 134 -12.27 18.25 -10.76
N ARG A 135 -12.75 17.93 -11.95
CA ARG A 135 -12.08 16.96 -12.84
C ARG A 135 -10.70 17.48 -13.24
N ARG A 136 -9.69 16.66 -13.12
CA ARG A 136 -8.35 16.83 -13.65
C ARG A 136 -7.70 15.47 -13.89
N ASP A 137 -6.58 15.43 -14.56
CA ASP A 137 -5.80 14.22 -14.69
C ASP A 137 -5.36 13.72 -13.32
N ILE A 138 -5.55 12.42 -13.09
CA ILE A 138 -5.12 11.72 -11.88
C ILE A 138 -4.11 10.65 -12.28
N ARG A 139 -3.01 10.57 -11.54
CA ARG A 139 -2.05 9.48 -11.66
C ARG A 139 -1.75 8.92 -10.30
N PHE A 140 -1.86 7.61 -10.15
CA PHE A 140 -1.40 6.92 -8.96
C PHE A 140 -0.70 5.61 -9.32
N VAL A 141 0.05 5.06 -8.37
CA VAL A 141 0.74 3.78 -8.54
C VAL A 141 0.31 2.82 -7.44
N TRP A 142 0.43 1.51 -7.70
CA TRP A 142 0.19 0.47 -6.70
C TRP A 142 1.17 -0.68 -6.87
N SER A 143 1.43 -1.39 -5.79
CA SER A 143 2.18 -2.65 -5.72
C SER A 143 2.18 -3.16 -4.27
N GLY A 144 2.82 -4.29 -4.00
CA GLY A 144 3.02 -4.87 -2.67
C GLY A 144 4.40 -5.49 -2.50
N ASP A 145 4.58 -6.27 -1.43
CA ASP A 145 5.66 -7.24 -1.27
C ASP A 145 7.05 -6.60 -1.11
N THR A 146 7.28 -5.97 0.04
CA THR A 146 8.51 -5.23 0.33
C THR A 146 9.41 -6.00 1.30
N VAL A 147 10.61 -6.43 0.85
CA VAL A 147 11.64 -7.11 1.64
C VAL A 147 11.28 -8.56 2.01
N GLY A 148 10.92 -9.37 1.00
CA GLY A 148 10.55 -10.78 1.18
C GLY A 148 11.61 -11.78 0.75
N GLN A 149 11.45 -13.02 1.20
CA GLN A 149 12.19 -14.23 0.80
C GLN A 149 13.73 -14.11 0.86
N GLY A 150 14.23 -13.32 1.82
CA GLY A 150 15.66 -13.12 2.03
C GLY A 150 16.26 -11.95 1.23
N PHE A 151 15.48 -11.28 0.38
CA PHE A 151 15.92 -10.13 -0.40
C PHE A 151 15.61 -8.82 0.33
N GLY A 152 16.59 -8.32 1.07
CA GLY A 152 16.52 -7.04 1.79
C GLY A 152 17.17 -5.89 1.03
N ILE A 153 17.55 -4.84 1.78
CA ILE A 153 18.24 -3.67 1.25
C ILE A 153 19.64 -4.08 0.77
N ASN A 154 19.87 -3.99 -0.53
CA ASN A 154 21.18 -4.26 -1.14
C ASN A 154 21.87 -2.94 -1.53
N PRO A 155 22.90 -2.52 -0.77
CA PRO A 155 23.58 -1.25 -1.04
C PRO A 155 24.39 -1.27 -2.35
N ASP A 156 24.81 -2.45 -2.84
CA ASP A 156 25.61 -2.57 -4.06
C ASP A 156 24.86 -2.10 -5.32
N ILE A 157 23.52 -2.10 -5.26
CA ILE A 157 22.64 -1.67 -6.37
C ILE A 157 21.89 -0.38 -6.05
N GLY A 158 22.19 0.26 -4.93
CA GLY A 158 21.53 1.51 -4.50
C GLY A 158 20.19 1.28 -3.80
N GLY A 159 20.01 0.16 -3.12
CA GLY A 159 18.80 -0.16 -2.33
C GLY A 159 17.61 -0.55 -3.19
N MET A 160 16.42 -0.20 -2.73
CA MET A 160 15.13 -0.56 -3.37
C MET A 160 14.77 0.42 -4.49
N ARG A 161 15.41 0.26 -5.64
CA ARG A 161 15.35 1.17 -6.80
C ARG A 161 13.93 1.34 -7.38
N ILE A 162 13.05 0.39 -7.20
CA ILE A 162 11.69 0.45 -7.72
C ILE A 162 10.91 1.64 -7.12
N TYR A 163 11.19 2.00 -5.86
CA TYR A 163 10.59 3.17 -5.21
C TYR A 163 11.01 4.48 -5.90
N GLU A 164 12.27 4.57 -6.37
CA GLU A 164 12.69 5.72 -7.18
C GLU A 164 12.04 5.71 -8.57
N ALA A 165 11.88 4.54 -9.20
CA ALA A 165 11.16 4.42 -10.48
C ALA A 165 9.70 4.90 -10.35
N MET A 166 8.99 4.48 -9.28
CA MET A 166 7.64 4.96 -8.97
C MET A 166 7.62 6.47 -8.70
N ARG A 167 8.56 6.99 -7.90
CA ARG A 167 8.65 8.42 -7.56
C ARG A 167 8.81 9.31 -8.80
N LEU A 168 9.60 8.87 -9.76
CA LEU A 168 9.83 9.59 -11.02
C LEU A 168 8.58 9.64 -11.92
N ARG A 169 7.57 8.82 -11.65
CA ARG A 169 6.26 8.93 -12.31
C ARG A 169 5.44 10.11 -11.80
N LEU A 170 5.83 10.75 -10.69
CA LEU A 170 5.13 11.87 -10.05
C LEU A 170 3.66 11.53 -9.73
N PRO A 171 3.38 10.41 -9.06
CA PRO A 171 2.02 10.02 -8.76
C PRO A 171 1.40 10.93 -7.70
N ASP A 172 0.08 11.06 -7.74
CA ASP A 172 -0.71 11.77 -6.73
C ASP A 172 -0.72 11.02 -5.39
N PHE A 173 -0.68 9.67 -5.44
CA PHE A 173 -0.58 8.78 -4.28
C PHE A 173 -0.11 7.38 -4.69
N PHE A 174 0.20 6.55 -3.70
CA PHE A 174 0.57 5.15 -3.85
C PHE A 174 -0.32 4.26 -3.00
N ILE A 175 -0.80 3.14 -3.55
CA ILE A 175 -1.48 2.08 -2.82
C ILE A 175 -0.47 0.96 -2.57
N HIS A 176 -0.15 0.69 -1.29
CA HIS A 176 0.61 -0.48 -0.87
C HIS A 176 -0.38 -1.60 -0.53
N SER A 177 -0.43 -2.61 -1.39
CA SER A 177 -1.42 -3.70 -1.32
C SER A 177 -1.05 -4.81 -0.32
N GLY A 178 -0.38 -4.47 0.77
CA GLY A 178 0.04 -5.43 1.79
C GLY A 178 1.49 -5.87 1.65
N ASP A 179 1.94 -6.71 2.58
CA ASP A 179 3.33 -7.13 2.71
C ASP A 179 4.29 -5.94 2.76
N THR A 180 3.88 -4.94 3.57
CA THR A 180 4.75 -3.80 3.85
C THR A 180 6.01 -4.21 4.61
N ILE A 181 5.96 -5.36 5.27
CA ILE A 181 7.08 -6.07 5.89
C ILE A 181 6.88 -7.58 5.73
N TYR A 182 7.96 -8.32 5.83
CA TYR A 182 7.97 -9.78 5.99
C TYR A 182 8.46 -10.12 7.41
N ALA A 183 7.54 -10.11 8.37
CA ALA A 183 7.87 -10.32 9.78
C ALA A 183 8.37 -11.74 10.08
N ASP A 184 7.97 -12.71 9.25
CA ASP A 184 8.36 -14.13 9.32
C ASP A 184 9.56 -14.48 8.41
N GLY A 185 10.09 -13.50 7.65
CA GLY A 185 11.18 -13.64 6.70
C GLY A 185 12.52 -13.10 7.20
N PRO A 186 13.36 -13.92 7.88
CA PRO A 186 14.71 -13.51 8.24
C PRO A 186 15.56 -13.17 7.00
N ILE A 187 16.45 -12.18 7.14
CA ILE A 187 17.31 -11.72 6.06
C ILE A 187 18.76 -12.11 6.36
N PRO A 188 19.37 -13.03 5.60
CA PRO A 188 20.77 -13.38 5.73
C PRO A 188 21.65 -12.25 5.22
N ALA A 189 22.90 -12.15 5.72
CA ALA A 189 23.84 -11.13 5.26
C ALA A 189 24.12 -11.22 3.74
N GLN A 190 24.05 -12.43 3.20
CA GLN A 190 24.17 -12.65 1.76
C GLN A 190 23.50 -13.97 1.35
N LEU A 191 23.08 -14.04 0.10
CA LEU A 191 22.60 -15.27 -0.54
C LEU A 191 23.09 -15.34 -2.00
N THR A 192 23.24 -16.56 -2.50
CA THR A 192 23.56 -16.81 -3.91
C THR A 192 22.24 -16.90 -4.67
N THR A 193 22.10 -16.09 -5.70
CA THR A 193 20.91 -16.03 -6.53
C THR A 193 21.03 -16.99 -7.73
N GLU A 194 19.98 -17.15 -8.51
CA GLU A 194 20.02 -17.79 -9.82
C GLU A 194 21.13 -17.15 -10.68
N GLY A 195 21.86 -17.94 -11.42
CA GLY A 195 23.00 -17.48 -12.21
C GLY A 195 24.28 -17.21 -11.40
N GLY A 196 24.32 -17.55 -10.10
CA GLY A 196 25.53 -17.51 -9.26
C GLY A 196 25.95 -16.10 -8.78
N ARG A 197 25.12 -15.10 -8.97
CA ARG A 197 25.36 -13.74 -8.42
C ARG A 197 25.12 -13.74 -6.91
N VAL A 198 25.81 -12.85 -6.19
CA VAL A 198 25.64 -12.70 -4.75
C VAL A 198 24.77 -11.46 -4.48
N TRP A 199 23.65 -11.68 -3.79
CA TRP A 199 22.85 -10.62 -3.20
C TRP A 199 23.37 -10.34 -1.77
N ARG A 200 23.72 -9.10 -1.47
CA ARG A 200 24.17 -8.67 -0.13
C ARG A 200 23.13 -7.82 0.52
N ASN A 201 22.82 -8.13 1.76
CA ASN A 201 21.84 -7.40 2.55
C ASN A 201 22.49 -6.53 3.62
N ILE A 202 21.92 -5.35 3.87
CA ILE A 202 22.03 -4.74 5.19
C ILE A 202 21.28 -5.66 6.16
N THR A 203 21.82 -5.92 7.34
CA THR A 203 21.18 -6.77 8.35
C THR A 203 20.95 -6.01 9.65
N THR A 204 19.88 -6.37 10.36
CA THR A 204 19.57 -5.88 11.71
C THR A 204 19.17 -7.05 12.60
N GLU A 205 19.20 -6.86 13.91
CA GLU A 205 18.80 -7.89 14.87
C GLU A 205 17.33 -8.31 14.64
N ALA A 206 16.43 -7.35 14.41
CA ALA A 206 15.01 -7.62 14.16
C ALA A 206 14.73 -8.44 12.89
N LYS A 207 15.66 -8.42 11.91
CA LYS A 207 15.56 -9.22 10.67
C LYS A 207 16.37 -10.52 10.73
N SER A 208 16.94 -10.90 11.88
CA SER A 208 17.75 -12.13 12.01
C SER A 208 16.92 -13.39 12.28
N LYS A 209 15.68 -13.24 12.72
CA LYS A 209 14.72 -14.33 13.01
C LYS A 209 13.29 -13.88 12.68
N VAL A 210 12.33 -14.79 12.83
CA VAL A 210 10.89 -14.47 12.79
C VAL A 210 10.53 -13.52 13.93
N ALA A 211 9.66 -12.56 13.68
CA ALA A 211 9.20 -11.63 14.70
C ALA A 211 8.16 -12.28 15.63
N GLU A 212 8.35 -12.11 16.93
CA GLU A 212 7.46 -12.62 17.97
C GLU A 212 7.07 -11.52 18.97
N THR A 213 8.00 -10.60 19.24
CA THR A 213 7.76 -9.48 20.16
C THR A 213 7.35 -8.21 19.40
N LEU A 214 6.65 -7.31 20.09
CA LEU A 214 6.26 -6.01 19.50
C LEU A 214 7.45 -5.24 18.94
N ASP A 215 8.60 -5.25 19.65
CA ASP A 215 9.78 -4.52 19.18
C ASP A 215 10.42 -5.15 17.93
N GLU A 216 10.34 -6.46 17.76
CA GLU A 216 10.77 -7.15 16.53
C GLU A 216 9.86 -6.79 15.34
N TYR A 217 8.53 -6.73 15.52
CA TYR A 217 7.61 -6.23 14.50
C TYR A 217 7.94 -4.77 14.13
N ARG A 218 8.09 -3.88 15.11
CA ARG A 218 8.53 -2.48 14.90
C ARG A 218 9.87 -2.41 14.18
N GLY A 219 10.80 -3.30 14.54
CA GLY A 219 12.12 -3.41 13.92
C GLY A 219 12.08 -3.73 12.43
N ASN A 220 11.07 -4.49 11.97
CA ASN A 220 10.88 -4.75 10.55
C ASN A 220 10.52 -3.47 9.77
N TYR A 221 9.64 -2.61 10.31
CA TYR A 221 9.33 -1.30 9.71
C TYR A 221 10.54 -0.37 9.71
N ARG A 222 11.27 -0.31 10.85
CA ARG A 222 12.52 0.49 10.94
C ARG A 222 13.54 0.02 9.90
N TYR A 223 13.63 -1.29 9.66
CA TYR A 223 14.51 -1.82 8.62
C TYR A 223 14.18 -1.26 7.23
N ASN A 224 12.93 -1.32 6.80
CA ASN A 224 12.53 -0.81 5.49
C ASN A 224 12.79 0.70 5.37
N LEU A 225 12.58 1.45 6.45
CA LEU A 225 12.86 2.89 6.50
C LEU A 225 14.36 3.25 6.55
N MET A 226 15.27 2.28 6.63
CA MET A 226 16.71 2.51 6.40
C MET A 226 17.01 2.80 4.92
N ASP A 227 16.16 2.35 3.99
CA ASP A 227 16.34 2.58 2.56
C ASP A 227 16.07 4.04 2.17
N GLU A 228 17.02 4.67 1.47
CA GLU A 228 16.91 6.07 1.08
C GLU A 228 15.82 6.30 0.02
N ASN A 229 15.60 5.33 -0.89
CA ASN A 229 14.59 5.46 -1.93
C ASN A 229 13.19 5.42 -1.32
N ILE A 230 12.95 4.53 -0.34
CA ILE A 230 11.69 4.49 0.42
C ILE A 230 11.46 5.81 1.14
N ARG A 231 12.44 6.32 1.91
CA ARG A 231 12.26 7.58 2.63
C ARG A 231 11.98 8.77 1.72
N ARG A 232 12.65 8.82 0.56
CA ARG A 232 12.44 9.87 -0.43
C ARG A 232 11.06 9.76 -1.07
N PHE A 233 10.66 8.55 -1.43
CA PHE A 233 9.33 8.26 -1.98
C PHE A 233 8.23 8.66 -0.99
N ASN A 234 8.31 8.22 0.26
CA ASN A 234 7.33 8.49 1.31
C ASN A 234 7.17 9.98 1.64
N ALA A 235 8.26 10.77 1.52
CA ALA A 235 8.22 12.21 1.73
C ALA A 235 7.51 12.98 0.61
N GLU A 236 7.44 12.41 -0.60
CA GLU A 236 6.96 13.08 -1.80
C GLU A 236 5.64 12.49 -2.33
N VAL A 237 5.27 11.25 -1.93
CA VAL A 237 4.12 10.52 -2.43
C VAL A 237 3.24 10.06 -1.27
N PRO A 238 2.00 10.53 -1.17
CA PRO A 238 1.06 10.08 -0.14
C PRO A 238 0.76 8.59 -0.23
N GLN A 239 0.69 7.93 0.92
CA GLN A 239 0.57 6.49 1.07
C GLN A 239 -0.86 6.09 1.41
N ILE A 240 -1.35 5.01 0.82
CA ILE A 240 -2.56 4.28 1.20
C ILE A 240 -2.13 2.85 1.46
N TRP A 241 -2.09 2.43 2.73
CA TRP A 241 -1.65 1.10 3.09
C TRP A 241 -2.81 0.16 3.34
N GLN A 242 -2.67 -1.06 2.85
CA GLN A 242 -3.35 -2.26 3.30
C GLN A 242 -2.36 -3.10 4.10
N TRP A 243 -2.81 -4.15 4.75
CA TRP A 243 -1.95 -5.22 5.21
C TRP A 243 -2.32 -6.52 4.54
N ASP A 244 -1.38 -7.45 4.51
CA ASP A 244 -1.55 -8.79 4.02
C ASP A 244 -1.11 -9.79 5.10
N ASP A 245 -0.58 -10.93 4.73
CA ASP A 245 -0.26 -11.99 5.69
C ASP A 245 1.12 -11.84 6.33
N HIS A 246 2.13 -11.42 5.60
CA HIS A 246 3.51 -11.33 6.10
C HIS A 246 3.75 -10.20 7.10
N GLU A 247 2.80 -9.29 7.27
CA GLU A 247 2.81 -8.43 8.46
C GLU A 247 2.74 -9.24 9.75
N VAL A 248 2.24 -10.50 9.69
CA VAL A 248 2.14 -11.44 10.79
C VAL A 248 2.98 -12.69 10.51
N VAL A 249 2.54 -13.53 9.58
CA VAL A 249 3.17 -14.78 9.14
C VAL A 249 2.51 -15.28 7.86
N ASN A 250 3.31 -15.84 6.94
CA ASN A 250 2.85 -16.42 5.67
C ASN A 250 1.53 -17.19 5.80
N ASN A 251 0.57 -16.84 4.98
CA ASN A 251 -0.77 -17.43 4.89
C ASN A 251 -1.54 -17.45 6.22
N TRP A 252 -1.39 -16.42 7.07
CA TRP A 252 -2.06 -16.44 8.35
C TRP A 252 -3.59 -16.34 8.24
N SER A 253 -4.22 -17.14 9.05
CA SER A 253 -5.67 -17.15 9.29
C SER A 253 -5.93 -17.59 10.72
N PRO A 254 -7.15 -17.44 11.27
CA PRO A 254 -7.49 -18.03 12.55
C PRO A 254 -7.15 -19.53 12.57
N GLY A 255 -6.43 -19.96 13.61
CA GLY A 255 -5.99 -21.37 13.74
C GLY A 255 -4.71 -21.74 13.01
N LYS A 256 -4.00 -20.78 12.37
CA LYS A 256 -2.67 -21.02 11.77
C LYS A 256 -1.74 -21.69 12.78
N GLN A 257 -1.15 -22.82 12.37
CA GLN A 257 -0.16 -23.53 13.16
C GLN A 257 1.23 -22.96 12.87
N LEU A 258 1.88 -22.44 13.90
CA LEU A 258 3.21 -21.86 13.79
C LEU A 258 4.28 -22.94 13.82
N ASP A 259 5.26 -22.82 12.92
CA ASP A 259 6.36 -23.78 12.78
C ASP A 259 7.38 -23.70 13.96
N ALA A 260 8.45 -24.51 13.89
CA ALA A 260 9.42 -24.64 14.97
C ALA A 260 10.26 -23.38 15.21
N ARG A 261 10.26 -22.40 14.27
CA ARG A 261 10.99 -21.13 14.42
C ARG A 261 10.39 -20.24 15.51
N TYR A 262 9.09 -20.37 15.77
CA TYR A 262 8.35 -19.61 16.79
C TYR A 262 8.40 -20.29 18.15
N GLN A 263 8.66 -19.53 19.20
CA GLN A 263 8.51 -19.97 20.60
C GLN A 263 7.07 -19.71 21.09
N ASP A 264 6.52 -18.54 20.79
CA ASP A 264 5.11 -18.24 21.00
C ASP A 264 4.27 -18.95 19.93
N LYS A 265 3.39 -19.88 20.35
CA LYS A 265 2.55 -20.65 19.43
C LYS A 265 1.14 -20.08 19.30
N ASP A 266 0.85 -18.97 19.97
CA ASP A 266 -0.46 -18.31 19.89
C ASP A 266 -0.50 -17.30 18.76
N ILE A 267 -1.13 -17.67 17.65
CA ILE A 267 -1.31 -16.79 16.50
C ILE A 267 -2.03 -15.48 16.88
N HIS A 268 -2.96 -15.49 17.82
CA HIS A 268 -3.69 -14.28 18.22
C HIS A 268 -2.79 -13.27 18.93
N SER A 269 -1.83 -13.75 19.73
CA SER A 269 -0.79 -12.90 20.34
C SER A 269 0.09 -12.24 19.30
N LEU A 270 0.51 -13.00 18.27
CA LEU A 270 1.31 -12.46 17.17
C LEU A 270 0.52 -11.41 16.39
N VAL A 271 -0.72 -11.72 15.98
CA VAL A 271 -1.62 -10.79 15.28
C VAL A 271 -1.80 -9.49 16.07
N GLY A 272 -2.00 -9.58 17.39
CA GLY A 272 -2.15 -8.39 18.24
C GLY A 272 -0.94 -7.47 18.21
N ARG A 273 0.27 -8.04 18.29
CA ARG A 273 1.55 -7.30 18.25
C ARG A 273 1.83 -6.73 16.85
N ALA A 274 1.64 -7.54 15.82
CA ALA A 274 1.79 -7.14 14.42
C ALA A 274 0.87 -5.97 14.07
N ARG A 275 -0.42 -6.09 14.41
CA ARG A 275 -1.42 -5.05 14.19
C ARG A 275 -1.08 -3.75 14.93
N GLN A 276 -0.59 -3.85 16.17
CA GLN A 276 -0.15 -2.67 16.91
C GLN A 276 1.01 -1.99 16.18
N ALA A 277 2.05 -2.72 15.78
CA ALA A 277 3.18 -2.18 15.04
C ALA A 277 2.72 -1.57 13.70
N TRP A 278 1.86 -2.27 12.96
CA TRP A 278 1.30 -1.76 11.71
C TRP A 278 0.58 -0.42 11.90
N LEU A 279 -0.31 -0.34 12.90
CA LEU A 279 -1.03 0.90 13.22
C LEU A 279 -0.11 2.04 13.69
N GLU A 280 1.04 1.74 14.29
CA GLU A 280 2.02 2.74 14.69
C GLU A 280 2.79 3.31 13.49
N TYR A 281 3.03 2.49 12.44
CA TYR A 281 3.85 2.88 11.28
C TYR A 281 3.04 3.33 10.07
N ALA A 282 1.82 2.86 9.89
CA ALA A 282 0.98 3.26 8.77
C ALA A 282 0.60 4.75 8.85
N PRO A 283 0.82 5.55 7.79
CA PRO A 283 0.44 6.95 7.73
C PRO A 283 -1.06 7.12 7.45
N MET A 284 -1.89 6.45 8.25
CA MET A 284 -3.34 6.43 8.09
C MET A 284 -4.06 7.18 9.20
N ARG A 285 -5.30 7.57 8.91
CA ARG A 285 -6.23 8.13 9.91
C ARG A 285 -6.72 7.02 10.82
N LEU A 286 -6.43 7.13 12.12
CA LEU A 286 -7.02 6.25 13.13
C LEU A 286 -8.44 6.71 13.42
N GLN A 287 -9.44 5.91 13.09
CA GLN A 287 -10.82 6.21 13.42
C GLN A 287 -11.04 6.00 14.92
N SER A 288 -11.38 7.09 15.63
CA SER A 288 -11.53 7.06 17.08
C SER A 288 -12.89 6.56 17.58
N ALA A 289 -13.93 6.56 16.74
CA ALA A 289 -15.30 6.30 17.18
C ALA A 289 -15.62 4.80 17.39
N ASP A 290 -14.92 3.90 16.70
CA ASP A 290 -15.27 2.47 16.69
C ASP A 290 -14.16 1.57 17.26
N GLY A 291 -13.32 2.08 18.13
CA GLY A 291 -12.44 1.24 18.94
C GLY A 291 -11.25 0.63 18.23
N GLY A 292 -10.56 1.36 17.37
CA GLY A 292 -9.18 0.99 17.17
C GLY A 292 -8.76 0.50 15.80
N GLY A 293 -8.66 1.40 14.86
CA GLY A 293 -7.80 1.18 13.71
C GLY A 293 -8.35 0.20 12.68
N ARG A 294 -9.61 0.33 12.30
CA ARG A 294 -10.19 -0.39 11.17
C ARG A 294 -9.39 -0.09 9.90
N ILE A 295 -8.89 -1.14 9.24
CA ILE A 295 -8.02 -1.02 8.07
C ILE A 295 -8.85 -0.72 6.82
N TYR A 296 -9.97 -1.43 6.61
CA TYR A 296 -10.81 -1.18 5.45
C TYR A 296 -11.48 0.20 5.53
N ARG A 297 -11.40 0.94 4.45
CA ARG A 297 -11.87 2.32 4.37
C ARG A 297 -12.06 2.79 2.94
N LYS A 298 -12.81 3.89 2.78
CA LYS A 298 -12.99 4.56 1.49
C LYS A 298 -12.23 5.89 1.49
N LEU A 299 -11.53 6.14 0.40
CA LEU A 299 -10.84 7.40 0.13
C LEU A 299 -11.38 7.98 -1.18
N GLY A 300 -12.11 9.09 -1.07
CA GLY A 300 -12.62 9.83 -2.24
C GLY A 300 -11.54 10.76 -2.78
N TYR A 301 -11.21 10.61 -4.07
CA TYR A 301 -10.20 11.42 -4.74
C TYR A 301 -10.83 12.27 -5.85
N GLY A 302 -11.75 13.15 -5.46
CA GLY A 302 -12.50 14.02 -6.36
C GLY A 302 -13.60 13.31 -7.15
N PRO A 303 -14.12 13.93 -8.22
CA PRO A 303 -15.26 13.38 -8.95
C PRO A 303 -14.93 12.17 -9.85
N LEU A 304 -13.64 11.90 -10.07
CA LEU A 304 -13.22 10.84 -10.99
C LEU A 304 -12.92 9.52 -10.31
N LEU A 305 -12.58 9.50 -9.01
CA LEU A 305 -12.04 8.31 -8.38
C LEU A 305 -12.46 8.18 -6.91
N ASP A 306 -12.99 7.01 -6.57
CA ASP A 306 -13.08 6.50 -5.20
C ASP A 306 -12.22 5.23 -5.08
N VAL A 307 -11.43 5.14 -4.01
CA VAL A 307 -10.63 3.96 -3.65
C VAL A 307 -11.26 3.29 -2.44
N PHE A 308 -11.59 2.01 -2.59
CA PHE A 308 -12.14 1.14 -1.53
C PHE A 308 -11.03 0.19 -1.10
N VAL A 309 -10.42 0.50 0.03
CA VAL A 309 -9.35 -0.29 0.63
C VAL A 309 -9.97 -1.43 1.41
N LEU A 310 -9.62 -2.67 1.11
CA LEU A 310 -10.11 -3.87 1.80
C LEU A 310 -9.15 -4.32 2.90
N ASP A 311 -9.67 -5.10 3.82
CA ASP A 311 -8.94 -5.88 4.81
C ASP A 311 -9.35 -7.35 4.63
N MET A 312 -8.56 -8.10 3.89
CA MET A 312 -8.86 -9.49 3.56
C MET A 312 -8.27 -10.47 4.60
N ARG A 313 -7.70 -9.97 5.70
CA ARG A 313 -7.04 -10.77 6.72
C ARG A 313 -7.77 -10.80 8.06
N SER A 314 -8.22 -9.65 8.57
CA SER A 314 -8.76 -9.56 9.95
C SER A 314 -10.06 -10.32 10.18
N TYR A 315 -10.86 -10.50 9.14
CA TYR A 315 -12.24 -10.98 9.27
C TYR A 315 -12.48 -12.37 8.66
N ARG A 316 -11.43 -12.95 8.08
CA ARG A 316 -11.51 -14.24 7.39
C ARG A 316 -11.61 -15.42 8.36
N GLY A 317 -12.22 -16.51 7.91
CA GLY A 317 -12.19 -17.81 8.58
C GLY A 317 -10.83 -18.51 8.45
N PRO A 318 -10.63 -19.65 9.12
CA PRO A 318 -9.44 -20.48 8.95
C PRO A 318 -9.22 -20.88 7.49
N ASN A 319 -7.96 -21.05 7.08
CA ASN A 319 -7.65 -21.68 5.82
C ASN A 319 -8.03 -23.18 5.90
N ASP A 320 -8.85 -23.63 4.97
CA ASP A 320 -9.33 -25.00 4.86
C ASP A 320 -9.51 -25.39 3.37
N ASP A 321 -10.34 -26.39 3.06
CA ASP A 321 -10.63 -26.79 1.68
C ASP A 321 -11.45 -25.78 0.87
N ASN A 322 -11.96 -24.74 1.53
CA ASN A 322 -12.74 -23.65 0.97
C ASN A 322 -13.95 -24.10 0.12
N GLN A 323 -14.60 -25.18 0.52
CA GLN A 323 -15.76 -25.77 -0.18
C GLN A 323 -17.03 -25.71 0.67
N GLY A 324 -18.18 -25.95 0.04
CA GLY A 324 -19.50 -26.06 0.67
C GLY A 324 -20.14 -24.72 1.00
N ALA A 325 -20.68 -24.60 2.22
CA ALA A 325 -21.38 -23.40 2.68
C ALA A 325 -20.46 -22.16 2.74
N GLU A 326 -21.07 -20.98 2.75
CA GLU A 326 -20.36 -19.69 2.87
C GLU A 326 -19.36 -19.71 4.05
N LYS A 327 -18.14 -19.30 3.77
CA LYS A 327 -17.06 -19.11 4.74
C LYS A 327 -16.64 -17.64 4.72
N PRO A 328 -16.42 -17.00 5.88
CA PRO A 328 -16.07 -15.59 5.90
C PRO A 328 -14.68 -15.36 5.31
N PHE A 329 -14.59 -14.34 4.47
CA PHE A 329 -13.35 -13.83 3.90
C PHE A 329 -13.19 -12.33 4.16
N LEU A 330 -14.11 -11.52 3.65
CA LEU A 330 -14.24 -10.10 4.02
C LEU A 330 -14.98 -9.94 5.35
N GLY A 331 -15.83 -10.91 5.66
CA GLY A 331 -16.76 -10.87 6.78
C GLY A 331 -17.96 -9.95 6.53
N ARG A 332 -19.06 -10.25 7.21
CA ARG A 332 -20.37 -9.63 6.92
C ARG A 332 -20.35 -8.10 7.05
N GLU A 333 -19.73 -7.57 8.08
CA GLU A 333 -19.71 -6.12 8.33
C GLU A 333 -18.97 -5.36 7.23
N GLN A 334 -17.80 -5.85 6.82
CA GLN A 334 -17.03 -5.24 5.74
C GLN A 334 -17.73 -5.38 4.38
N LEU A 335 -18.30 -6.55 4.08
CA LEU A 335 -19.02 -6.78 2.83
C LEU A 335 -20.24 -5.86 2.72
N ASP A 336 -21.03 -5.72 3.78
CA ASP A 336 -22.18 -4.82 3.80
C ASP A 336 -21.77 -3.34 3.72
N TRP A 337 -20.65 -2.96 4.36
CA TRP A 337 -20.06 -1.65 4.21
C TRP A 337 -19.63 -1.39 2.75
N LEU A 338 -18.91 -2.34 2.13
CA LEU A 338 -18.43 -2.20 0.75
C LEU A 338 -19.58 -2.01 -0.23
N LYS A 339 -20.62 -2.84 -0.12
CA LYS A 339 -21.83 -2.72 -0.96
C LYS A 339 -22.48 -1.34 -0.82
N ARG A 340 -22.68 -0.85 0.40
CA ARG A 340 -23.27 0.48 0.64
C ARG A 340 -22.42 1.60 0.06
N GLU A 341 -21.12 1.59 0.33
CA GLU A 341 -20.22 2.66 -0.10
C GLU A 341 -20.02 2.68 -1.62
N MET A 342 -19.97 1.51 -2.26
CA MET A 342 -19.91 1.43 -3.72
C MET A 342 -21.21 1.90 -4.38
N GLN A 343 -22.36 1.54 -3.84
CA GLN A 343 -23.66 2.03 -4.32
C GLN A 343 -23.81 3.55 -4.14
N ALA A 344 -23.32 4.10 -3.03
CA ALA A 344 -23.38 5.54 -2.74
C ALA A 344 -22.34 6.36 -3.50
N SER A 345 -21.36 5.72 -4.13
CA SER A 345 -20.28 6.40 -4.84
C SER A 345 -20.76 7.07 -6.12
N ASN A 346 -20.50 8.38 -6.21
CA ASN A 346 -20.73 9.18 -7.42
C ASN A 346 -19.45 9.36 -8.26
N ALA A 347 -18.31 8.81 -7.82
CA ALA A 347 -17.10 8.87 -8.60
C ALA A 347 -17.23 8.08 -9.91
N GLN A 348 -16.59 8.57 -10.98
CA GLN A 348 -16.64 7.91 -12.27
C GLN A 348 -16.02 6.51 -12.20
N TRP A 349 -14.86 6.36 -11.54
CA TRP A 349 -14.17 5.10 -11.34
C TRP A 349 -14.18 4.68 -9.87
N LYS A 350 -14.26 3.38 -9.65
CA LYS A 350 -14.25 2.74 -8.34
C LYS A 350 -13.14 1.70 -8.33
N VAL A 351 -12.04 2.00 -7.65
CA VAL A 351 -10.95 1.06 -7.46
C VAL A 351 -11.19 0.29 -6.18
N ILE A 352 -11.27 -1.03 -6.28
CA ILE A 352 -11.25 -1.95 -5.14
C ILE A 352 -9.78 -2.36 -4.96
N ALA A 353 -9.14 -1.82 -3.93
CA ALA A 353 -7.79 -2.18 -3.55
C ALA A 353 -7.87 -3.40 -2.63
N ALA A 354 -7.36 -4.52 -3.11
CA ALA A 354 -7.30 -5.79 -2.42
C ALA A 354 -5.84 -6.23 -2.29
N ASP A 355 -5.52 -7.02 -1.27
CA ASP A 355 -4.18 -7.58 -1.10
C ASP A 355 -3.95 -8.67 -2.15
N MET A 356 -4.84 -9.66 -2.26
CA MET A 356 -4.69 -10.81 -3.14
C MET A 356 -5.72 -10.86 -4.26
N PRO A 357 -5.41 -11.59 -5.38
CA PRO A 357 -6.32 -11.77 -6.51
C PRO A 357 -7.51 -12.66 -6.18
N ILE A 358 -8.64 -12.44 -6.92
CA ILE A 358 -9.90 -13.17 -6.69
C ILE A 358 -9.93 -14.54 -7.36
N GLY A 359 -9.39 -14.64 -8.56
CA GLY A 359 -9.52 -15.83 -9.42
C GLY A 359 -8.26 -16.68 -9.52
N LEU A 360 -7.33 -16.54 -8.59
CA LEU A 360 -6.11 -17.35 -8.54
C LEU A 360 -6.14 -18.31 -7.36
N GLY A 361 -5.76 -19.55 -7.60
CA GLY A 361 -5.58 -20.56 -6.56
C GLY A 361 -4.25 -20.39 -5.84
N VAL A 362 -4.28 -19.95 -4.58
CA VAL A 362 -3.09 -19.88 -3.71
C VAL A 362 -3.20 -20.95 -2.63
N PRO A 363 -2.39 -22.03 -2.71
CA PRO A 363 -2.48 -23.13 -1.75
C PRO A 363 -1.75 -22.83 -0.44
N ASP A 364 -2.27 -23.34 0.67
CA ASP A 364 -1.66 -23.30 2.03
C ASP A 364 -1.39 -24.74 2.56
N GLY A 365 -0.90 -25.64 1.71
CA GLY A 365 -0.69 -27.03 2.03
C GLY A 365 -1.96 -27.89 1.91
N GLU A 366 -2.13 -28.88 2.78
CA GLU A 366 -3.25 -29.82 2.72
C GLU A 366 -4.05 -29.84 4.03
N VAL A 367 -5.37 -30.01 3.92
CA VAL A 367 -6.27 -30.28 5.06
C VAL A 367 -6.17 -31.76 5.45
N SER A 368 -6.11 -32.62 4.43
CA SER A 368 -5.89 -34.07 4.55
C SER A 368 -5.21 -34.58 3.28
N PRO A 369 -4.61 -35.79 3.28
CA PRO A 369 -3.91 -36.29 2.11
C PRO A 369 -4.72 -36.17 0.81
N GLY A 370 -4.21 -35.39 -0.15
CA GLY A 370 -4.83 -35.12 -1.44
C GLY A 370 -5.96 -34.09 -1.46
N VAL A 371 -6.23 -33.42 -0.33
CA VAL A 371 -7.22 -32.33 -0.24
C VAL A 371 -6.49 -31.02 0.08
N ALA A 372 -6.40 -30.14 -0.91
CA ALA A 372 -5.73 -28.86 -0.77
C ALA A 372 -6.40 -27.98 0.32
N ARG A 373 -5.57 -27.23 1.03
CA ARG A 373 -5.98 -26.11 1.84
C ARG A 373 -5.71 -24.83 1.03
N TRP A 374 -6.67 -23.92 1.04
CA TRP A 374 -6.60 -22.70 0.25
C TRP A 374 -6.43 -21.46 1.13
N GLU A 375 -5.52 -20.61 0.75
CA GLU A 375 -5.43 -19.26 1.26
C GLU A 375 -6.33 -18.30 0.49
N ALA A 376 -6.38 -18.46 -0.82
CA ALA A 376 -7.12 -17.63 -1.76
C ALA A 376 -8.63 -17.57 -1.50
N VAL A 377 -9.29 -16.64 -2.20
CA VAL A 377 -10.74 -16.66 -2.44
C VAL A 377 -11.11 -17.91 -3.20
N ALA A 378 -10.38 -18.20 -4.27
CA ALA A 378 -10.53 -19.37 -5.12
C ALA A 378 -10.26 -20.68 -4.36
N ASN A 379 -10.98 -21.74 -4.72
CA ASN A 379 -10.89 -23.06 -4.09
C ASN A 379 -10.36 -24.14 -5.02
N GLY A 380 -10.00 -23.80 -6.26
CA GLY A 380 -9.50 -24.75 -7.26
C GLY A 380 -10.56 -25.65 -7.89
N ASP A 381 -11.84 -25.48 -7.55
CA ASP A 381 -12.98 -26.16 -8.17
C ASP A 381 -13.63 -25.21 -9.20
N PRO A 382 -13.58 -25.47 -10.50
CA PRO A 382 -14.12 -24.59 -11.54
C PRO A 382 -15.66 -24.62 -11.62
N GLY A 383 -16.33 -25.13 -10.57
CA GLY A 383 -17.79 -25.25 -10.49
C GLY A 383 -18.50 -23.98 -10.06
N SER A 384 -19.66 -24.16 -9.44
CA SER A 384 -20.43 -23.06 -8.85
C SER A 384 -19.70 -22.54 -7.60
N ALA A 385 -19.88 -21.24 -7.31
CA ALA A 385 -19.27 -20.59 -6.15
C ALA A 385 -19.53 -21.35 -4.83
N GLN A 386 -18.48 -21.54 -4.04
CA GLN A 386 -18.51 -22.22 -2.76
C GLN A 386 -17.62 -21.49 -1.74
N GLY A 387 -17.77 -21.81 -0.46
CA GLY A 387 -16.90 -21.31 0.60
C GLY A 387 -16.80 -19.79 0.60
N ARG A 388 -15.58 -19.25 0.46
CA ARG A 388 -15.25 -17.81 0.42
C ARG A 388 -15.73 -17.13 -0.84
N GLU A 389 -15.82 -17.87 -1.95
CA GLU A 389 -16.30 -17.33 -3.23
C GLU A 389 -17.74 -16.83 -3.14
N LEU A 390 -18.54 -17.34 -2.21
CA LEU A 390 -19.92 -16.91 -2.01
C LEU A 390 -20.01 -15.44 -1.56
N GLU A 391 -19.07 -14.91 -0.77
CA GLU A 391 -19.03 -13.47 -0.44
C GLU A 391 -18.72 -12.62 -1.69
N ILE A 392 -17.81 -13.08 -2.55
CA ILE A 392 -17.49 -12.38 -3.82
C ILE A 392 -18.66 -12.48 -4.80
N ALA A 393 -19.31 -13.64 -4.90
CA ALA A 393 -20.50 -13.82 -5.72
C ALA A 393 -21.64 -12.88 -5.27
N GLU A 394 -21.84 -12.75 -3.94
CA GLU A 394 -22.81 -11.80 -3.38
C GLU A 394 -22.45 -10.35 -3.73
N LEU A 395 -21.17 -9.97 -3.60
CA LEU A 395 -20.70 -8.63 -3.96
C LEU A 395 -20.99 -8.35 -5.44
N LEU A 396 -20.53 -9.22 -6.34
CA LEU A 396 -20.65 -9.03 -7.78
C LEU A 396 -22.12 -9.00 -8.23
N GLY A 397 -22.97 -9.90 -7.71
CA GLY A 397 -24.41 -9.91 -7.96
C GLY A 397 -25.09 -8.63 -7.47
N PHE A 398 -24.71 -8.12 -6.29
CA PHE A 398 -25.19 -6.85 -5.78
C PHE A 398 -24.79 -5.68 -6.69
N LEU A 399 -23.54 -5.60 -7.11
CA LEU A 399 -23.05 -4.53 -7.99
C LEU A 399 -23.82 -4.51 -9.32
N ARG A 400 -24.08 -5.68 -9.91
CA ARG A 400 -24.91 -5.82 -11.11
C ARG A 400 -26.35 -5.36 -10.85
N ALA A 401 -26.98 -5.86 -9.80
CA ALA A 401 -28.36 -5.53 -9.47
C ALA A 401 -28.56 -4.03 -9.20
N GLN A 402 -27.59 -3.37 -8.58
CA GLN A 402 -27.59 -1.93 -8.29
C GLN A 402 -27.02 -1.09 -9.45
N GLN A 403 -26.63 -1.71 -10.56
CA GLN A 403 -26.02 -1.03 -11.72
C GLN A 403 -24.77 -0.22 -11.35
N VAL A 404 -23.98 -0.68 -10.39
CA VAL A 404 -22.69 -0.10 -10.05
C VAL A 404 -21.69 -0.49 -11.14
N ARG A 405 -21.16 0.50 -11.83
CA ARG A 405 -20.28 0.32 -13.01
C ARG A 405 -18.93 1.02 -12.80
N ASN A 406 -18.02 0.81 -13.77
CA ASN A 406 -16.69 1.42 -13.79
C ASN A 406 -15.90 1.07 -12.53
N PHE A 407 -15.85 -0.20 -12.18
CA PHE A 407 -15.03 -0.71 -11.10
C PHE A 407 -13.96 -1.69 -11.62
N LEU A 408 -12.85 -1.76 -10.91
CA LEU A 408 -11.76 -2.68 -11.17
C LEU A 408 -11.08 -3.05 -9.85
N PHE A 409 -10.41 -4.20 -9.85
CA PHE A 409 -9.58 -4.63 -8.72
C PHE A 409 -8.11 -4.33 -9.01
N LEU A 410 -7.38 -3.85 -8.00
CA LEU A 410 -5.92 -3.71 -7.99
C LEU A 410 -5.37 -4.54 -6.84
N THR A 411 -4.47 -5.46 -7.16
CA THR A 411 -3.96 -6.48 -6.21
C THR A 411 -2.45 -6.68 -6.32
N ALA A 412 -1.87 -7.48 -5.41
CA ALA A 412 -0.45 -7.88 -5.38
C ALA A 412 -0.31 -9.35 -4.94
N ASP A 413 0.42 -9.67 -3.86
CA ASP A 413 0.58 -10.95 -3.16
C ASP A 413 1.31 -12.04 -3.95
N VAL A 414 0.93 -12.32 -5.18
CA VAL A 414 1.39 -13.49 -5.95
C VAL A 414 2.77 -13.32 -6.64
N HIS A 415 3.44 -12.19 -6.44
CA HIS A 415 4.83 -11.91 -6.85
C HIS A 415 5.12 -11.98 -8.36
N TYR A 416 4.15 -11.60 -9.18
CA TYR A 416 4.29 -11.34 -10.61
C TYR A 416 3.29 -10.27 -11.07
N CYS A 417 3.32 -9.85 -12.32
CA CYS A 417 2.31 -8.94 -12.83
C CYS A 417 1.42 -9.61 -13.86
N ALA A 418 0.11 -9.29 -13.79
CA ALA A 418 -0.88 -9.81 -14.74
C ALA A 418 -2.04 -8.84 -14.93
N ALA A 419 -2.80 -9.06 -16.02
CA ALA A 419 -4.07 -8.43 -16.30
C ALA A 419 -5.10 -9.52 -16.61
N HIS A 420 -6.11 -9.62 -15.76
CA HIS A 420 -7.20 -10.59 -15.89
C HIS A 420 -8.50 -9.88 -16.26
N HIS A 421 -9.20 -10.42 -17.24
CA HIS A 421 -10.55 -9.97 -17.61
C HIS A 421 -11.57 -11.03 -17.22
N TYR A 422 -12.48 -10.68 -16.35
CA TYR A 422 -13.56 -11.54 -15.86
C TYR A 422 -14.82 -11.33 -16.70
N HIS A 423 -15.43 -12.42 -17.17
CA HIS A 423 -16.62 -12.33 -18.02
C HIS A 423 -17.62 -13.45 -17.70
N PRO A 424 -18.93 -13.14 -17.54
CA PRO A 424 -19.94 -14.12 -17.16
C PRO A 424 -20.10 -15.27 -18.17
N ASP A 425 -19.84 -15.03 -19.46
CA ASP A 425 -19.94 -16.08 -20.49
C ASP A 425 -18.89 -17.20 -20.33
N ARG A 426 -17.83 -16.96 -19.58
CA ARG A 426 -16.77 -17.94 -19.27
C ARG A 426 -16.87 -18.51 -17.87
N ALA A 427 -17.77 -17.96 -17.05
CA ALA A 427 -17.86 -18.21 -15.62
C ALA A 427 -18.89 -19.30 -15.28
N ALA A 428 -18.64 -20.04 -14.22
CA ALA A 428 -19.66 -20.90 -13.60
C ALA A 428 -20.72 -20.06 -12.85
N PHE A 429 -20.31 -19.01 -12.15
CA PHE A 429 -21.19 -17.99 -11.60
C PHE A 429 -21.35 -16.83 -12.61
N GLN A 430 -22.57 -16.56 -13.07
CA GLN A 430 -22.82 -15.64 -14.19
C GLN A 430 -23.56 -14.35 -13.80
N ASP A 431 -23.93 -14.19 -12.53
CA ASP A 431 -24.71 -13.02 -12.10
C ASP A 431 -23.83 -11.80 -11.79
N PHE A 432 -23.03 -11.35 -12.78
CA PHE A 432 -22.22 -10.15 -12.67
C PHE A 432 -22.01 -9.46 -14.03
N GLU A 433 -21.52 -8.20 -14.02
CA GLU A 433 -21.04 -7.48 -15.20
C GLU A 433 -19.54 -7.72 -15.37
N PRO A 434 -18.99 -7.76 -16.60
CA PRO A 434 -17.55 -7.91 -16.83
C PRO A 434 -16.71 -6.87 -16.09
N PHE A 435 -15.56 -7.29 -15.58
CA PHE A 435 -14.65 -6.39 -14.86
C PHE A 435 -13.19 -6.82 -15.08
N TRP A 436 -12.28 -5.92 -14.69
CA TRP A 436 -10.83 -6.15 -14.74
C TRP A 436 -10.22 -6.28 -13.35
N GLU A 437 -9.22 -7.13 -13.27
CA GLU A 437 -8.29 -7.23 -12.15
C GLU A 437 -6.87 -7.06 -12.68
N PHE A 438 -6.09 -6.20 -12.04
CA PHE A 438 -4.69 -6.00 -12.38
C PHE A 438 -3.83 -6.30 -11.17
N ILE A 439 -2.80 -7.10 -11.38
CA ILE A 439 -1.89 -7.59 -10.36
C ILE A 439 -0.53 -6.96 -10.60
N ALA A 440 0.09 -6.42 -9.55
CA ALA A 440 1.41 -5.83 -9.63
C ALA A 440 2.21 -6.08 -8.36
N GLY A 441 3.30 -6.80 -8.48
CA GLY A 441 4.26 -7.15 -7.43
C GLY A 441 5.36 -8.05 -7.98
N PRO A 442 6.36 -8.37 -7.18
CA PRO A 442 6.72 -7.74 -5.91
C PRO A 442 7.53 -6.44 -6.10
N LEU A 443 7.57 -5.60 -5.06
CA LEU A 443 8.46 -4.42 -5.03
C LEU A 443 9.92 -4.81 -4.78
N ASN A 444 10.17 -5.65 -3.77
CA ASN A 444 11.50 -6.14 -3.45
C ASN A 444 11.43 -7.47 -2.68
N ALA A 445 11.04 -8.51 -3.38
CA ALA A 445 10.91 -9.86 -2.84
C ALA A 445 11.26 -10.89 -3.94
N GLY A 446 11.26 -12.16 -3.60
CA GLY A 446 11.42 -13.24 -4.58
C GLY A 446 10.22 -13.30 -5.52
N SER A 447 10.43 -13.58 -6.79
CA SER A 447 9.36 -13.70 -7.79
C SER A 447 8.98 -15.14 -8.03
N PHE A 448 7.69 -15.37 -8.29
CA PHE A 448 7.09 -16.71 -8.47
C PHE A 448 6.16 -16.73 -9.69
N GLY A 449 5.27 -17.70 -9.70
CA GLY A 449 4.13 -17.84 -10.57
C GLY A 449 4.44 -18.47 -11.93
N PRO A 450 3.46 -18.47 -12.83
CA PRO A 450 2.08 -18.04 -12.55
C PRO A 450 1.30 -19.08 -11.73
N ASP A 451 0.29 -18.62 -11.00
CA ASP A 451 -0.65 -19.46 -10.29
C ASP A 451 -1.79 -19.95 -11.20
N SER A 452 -2.47 -21.02 -10.78
CA SER A 452 -3.58 -21.59 -11.57
C SER A 452 -4.83 -20.72 -11.46
N LEU A 453 -5.53 -20.54 -12.61
CA LEU A 453 -6.83 -19.88 -12.63
C LEU A 453 -7.92 -20.78 -12.07
N ASP A 454 -8.84 -20.16 -11.34
CA ASP A 454 -10.15 -20.72 -10.98
C ASP A 454 -11.24 -20.11 -11.87
N MET A 455 -12.06 -20.96 -12.47
CA MET A 455 -13.06 -20.53 -13.47
C MET A 455 -14.41 -20.17 -12.88
N THR A 456 -14.57 -20.15 -11.56
CA THR A 456 -15.83 -19.79 -10.89
C THR A 456 -16.37 -18.43 -11.38
N PHE A 457 -15.48 -17.43 -11.52
CA PHE A 457 -15.81 -16.10 -12.07
C PHE A 457 -15.30 -15.87 -13.49
N GLY A 458 -14.82 -16.89 -14.19
CA GLY A 458 -14.42 -16.85 -15.59
C GLY A 458 -13.30 -15.87 -15.95
N PRO A 459 -12.17 -15.85 -15.22
CA PRO A 459 -11.02 -15.05 -15.59
C PRO A 459 -10.40 -15.50 -16.91
N GLU A 460 -9.83 -14.54 -17.63
CA GLU A 460 -8.98 -14.75 -18.79
C GLU A 460 -7.67 -14.00 -18.57
N VAL A 461 -6.54 -14.66 -18.75
CA VAL A 461 -5.23 -13.99 -18.75
C VAL A 461 -5.11 -13.21 -20.06
N VAL A 462 -5.23 -11.89 -19.98
CA VAL A 462 -4.95 -10.99 -21.12
C VAL A 462 -3.47 -10.69 -21.23
N PHE A 463 -2.80 -10.59 -20.09
CA PHE A 463 -1.36 -10.41 -19.98
C PHE A 463 -0.85 -11.06 -18.70
N GLU A 464 0.35 -11.62 -18.78
CA GLU A 464 1.05 -12.18 -17.63
C GLU A 464 2.56 -12.11 -17.85
N LYS A 465 3.29 -11.72 -16.80
CA LYS A 465 4.75 -11.77 -16.78
C LYS A 465 5.22 -12.25 -15.41
N ALA A 466 5.54 -13.54 -15.36
CA ALA A 466 6.02 -14.25 -14.18
C ALA A 466 7.43 -14.79 -14.40
N SER A 467 8.14 -15.07 -13.31
CA SER A 467 9.47 -15.69 -13.38
C SER A 467 9.37 -17.17 -13.73
N PRO A 468 10.18 -17.68 -14.66
CA PRO A 468 10.26 -19.12 -14.91
C PRO A 468 11.01 -19.89 -13.81
N VAL A 469 11.62 -19.17 -12.86
CA VAL A 469 12.38 -19.74 -11.74
C VAL A 469 11.68 -19.38 -10.45
N HIS A 470 11.38 -20.37 -9.62
CA HIS A 470 10.79 -20.15 -8.31
C HIS A 470 11.74 -19.37 -7.39
N ASN A 471 11.23 -18.37 -6.71
CA ASN A 471 11.97 -17.46 -5.85
C ASN A 471 13.13 -16.74 -6.57
N ALA A 472 12.88 -16.27 -7.80
CA ALA A 472 13.87 -15.51 -8.55
C ALA A 472 14.19 -14.20 -7.84
N SER A 473 15.47 -13.85 -7.80
CA SER A 473 15.93 -12.62 -7.13
C SER A 473 15.47 -11.36 -7.87
N PRO A 474 15.49 -10.19 -7.21
CA PRO A 474 15.28 -8.92 -7.90
C PRO A 474 16.26 -8.65 -9.05
N PHE A 475 17.40 -9.34 -9.09
CA PHE A 475 18.33 -9.31 -10.24
C PHE A 475 17.75 -9.90 -11.53
N ALA A 476 16.76 -10.75 -11.44
CA ALA A 476 16.12 -11.38 -12.61
C ALA A 476 15.19 -10.41 -13.38
N GLY A 477 14.83 -9.26 -12.78
CA GLY A 477 14.00 -8.24 -13.43
C GLY A 477 12.50 -8.53 -13.42
N PHE A 478 12.03 -9.34 -12.46
CA PHE A 478 10.61 -9.64 -12.25
C PHE A 478 10.04 -8.88 -11.04
N GLN A 479 10.45 -7.64 -10.88
CA GLN A 479 9.88 -6.71 -9.91
C GLN A 479 8.98 -5.74 -10.66
N PHE A 480 7.73 -5.53 -10.21
CA PHE A 480 6.74 -4.78 -10.94
C PHE A 480 5.94 -3.83 -10.06
N PHE A 481 5.47 -2.76 -10.66
CA PHE A 481 4.42 -1.90 -10.11
C PHE A 481 3.41 -1.53 -11.18
N GLY A 482 2.21 -1.22 -10.77
CA GLY A 482 1.19 -0.70 -11.65
C GLY A 482 1.07 0.81 -11.56
N GLU A 483 0.67 1.44 -12.65
CA GLU A 483 0.34 2.86 -12.76
C GLU A 483 -1.04 3.02 -13.37
N VAL A 484 -1.88 3.84 -12.75
CA VAL A 484 -3.18 4.23 -13.30
C VAL A 484 -3.15 5.70 -13.65
N ASN A 485 -3.59 6.01 -14.87
CA ASN A 485 -3.78 7.38 -15.33
C ASN A 485 -5.25 7.56 -15.72
N ILE A 486 -5.92 8.57 -15.16
CA ILE A 486 -7.29 8.93 -15.50
C ILE A 486 -7.25 10.30 -16.17
N ASP A 487 -7.72 10.37 -17.41
CA ASP A 487 -7.84 11.63 -18.14
C ASP A 487 -8.98 12.50 -17.59
N GLY A 488 -8.66 13.72 -17.21
CA GLY A 488 -9.60 14.63 -16.57
C GLY A 488 -10.74 15.10 -17.48
N GLN A 489 -10.54 15.08 -18.78
CA GLN A 489 -11.53 15.55 -19.77
C GLN A 489 -12.45 14.42 -20.21
N THR A 490 -11.88 13.32 -20.71
CA THR A 490 -12.63 12.18 -21.23
C THR A 490 -13.10 11.24 -20.13
N GLY A 491 -12.33 11.13 -19.02
CA GLY A 491 -12.52 10.14 -17.98
C GLY A 491 -12.00 8.75 -18.36
N GLU A 492 -11.30 8.60 -19.48
CA GLU A 492 -10.63 7.35 -19.84
C GLU A 492 -9.63 6.97 -18.75
N LEU A 493 -9.62 5.72 -18.33
CA LEU A 493 -8.67 5.17 -17.38
C LEU A 493 -7.69 4.28 -18.13
N ASN A 494 -6.40 4.53 -17.94
CA ASN A 494 -5.33 3.76 -18.53
C ASN A 494 -4.50 3.08 -17.44
N VAL A 495 -4.47 1.76 -17.44
CA VAL A 495 -3.63 0.93 -16.56
C VAL A 495 -2.36 0.57 -17.29
N VAL A 496 -1.21 0.80 -16.65
CA VAL A 496 0.11 0.45 -17.19
C VAL A 496 0.85 -0.39 -16.15
N LEU A 497 1.22 -1.62 -16.50
CA LEU A 497 2.14 -2.43 -15.70
C LEU A 497 3.57 -2.08 -16.08
N ARG A 498 4.43 -1.86 -15.10
CA ARG A 498 5.81 -1.41 -15.28
C ARG A 498 6.79 -2.29 -14.53
N ASP A 499 7.98 -2.44 -15.10
CA ASP A 499 9.09 -3.14 -14.46
C ASP A 499 9.88 -2.23 -13.50
N LEU A 500 10.92 -2.79 -12.89
CA LEU A 500 11.85 -2.14 -11.96
C LEU A 500 12.44 -0.80 -12.48
N ASP A 501 12.64 -0.68 -13.77
CA ASP A 501 13.22 0.52 -14.41
C ASP A 501 12.13 1.51 -14.86
N GLY A 502 10.85 1.20 -14.60
CA GLY A 502 9.69 2.02 -14.96
C GLY A 502 9.27 1.86 -16.42
N VAL A 503 9.82 0.87 -17.13
CA VAL A 503 9.45 0.57 -18.52
C VAL A 503 8.07 -0.10 -18.55
N SER A 504 7.19 0.33 -19.45
CA SER A 504 5.90 -0.31 -19.66
C SER A 504 6.07 -1.72 -20.23
N VAL A 505 5.48 -2.70 -19.55
CA VAL A 505 5.42 -4.10 -20.01
C VAL A 505 4.04 -4.47 -20.54
N PHE A 506 3.01 -3.72 -20.11
CA PHE A 506 1.63 -3.88 -20.57
C PHE A 506 0.86 -2.57 -20.39
N GLU A 507 -0.16 -2.36 -21.22
CA GLU A 507 -1.04 -1.19 -21.16
C GLU A 507 -2.46 -1.59 -21.57
N GLN A 508 -3.45 -1.17 -20.76
CA GLN A 508 -4.88 -1.37 -21.03
C GLN A 508 -5.64 -0.07 -20.79
N LYS A 509 -6.37 0.37 -21.81
CA LYS A 509 -7.28 1.50 -21.74
C LYS A 509 -8.71 1.05 -21.50
N LEU A 510 -9.39 1.73 -20.60
CA LEU A 510 -10.78 1.47 -20.22
C LEU A 510 -11.59 2.75 -20.42
N SER A 511 -12.61 2.68 -21.28
CA SER A 511 -13.55 3.78 -21.45
C SER A 511 -14.62 3.73 -20.36
N PRO A 512 -14.99 4.87 -19.75
CA PRO A 512 -16.06 4.85 -18.76
C PRO A 512 -17.40 4.51 -19.41
N CYS A 513 -18.14 3.61 -18.77
CA CYS A 513 -19.51 3.31 -19.17
C CYS A 513 -20.43 4.44 -18.70
N ASP A 514 -20.94 5.24 -19.62
CA ASP A 514 -21.87 6.30 -19.29
C ASP A 514 -23.30 5.74 -19.15
N SER A 515 -23.90 5.89 -17.97
CA SER A 515 -25.25 5.38 -17.66
C SER A 515 -26.35 5.98 -18.57
N ALA A 516 -26.11 7.14 -19.17
CA ALA A 516 -27.01 7.77 -20.12
C ALA A 516 -26.97 7.09 -21.50
N VAL A 517 -25.77 6.73 -21.97
CA VAL A 517 -25.58 6.07 -23.28
C VAL A 517 -25.99 4.60 -23.22
N ALA A 518 -25.72 3.92 -22.11
CA ALA A 518 -26.11 2.52 -21.92
C ALA A 518 -27.65 2.32 -21.94
N ARG A 519 -28.44 3.28 -21.44
CA ARG A 519 -29.92 3.24 -21.54
C ARG A 519 -30.45 3.40 -22.96
N TYR A 520 -29.67 4.03 -23.82
CA TYR A 520 -30.10 4.33 -25.20
C TYR A 520 -29.74 3.22 -26.20
N MET A 521 -28.67 2.46 -25.95
CA MET A 521 -28.06 1.52 -26.90
C MET A 521 -28.19 0.02 -26.52
N GLY A 522 -28.82 -0.31 -25.41
CA GLY A 522 -28.88 -1.70 -24.90
C GLY A 522 -27.53 -2.10 -24.26
N ASN A 523 -27.59 -2.99 -23.27
CA ASN A 523 -26.46 -3.35 -22.37
C ASN A 523 -25.17 -3.90 -23.03
N ASN A 524 -25.09 -4.01 -24.36
CA ASN A 524 -23.97 -4.64 -25.07
C ASN A 524 -22.81 -3.70 -25.45
N PHE A 525 -22.87 -2.40 -25.12
CA PHE A 525 -21.85 -1.43 -25.57
C PHE A 525 -20.74 -1.12 -24.57
N CYS A 526 -20.92 -1.44 -23.29
CA CYS A 526 -19.88 -1.21 -22.27
C CYS A 526 -18.79 -2.29 -22.24
N THR A 527 -18.91 -3.33 -23.07
CA THR A 527 -18.02 -4.51 -23.07
C THR A 527 -17.07 -4.57 -24.28
N LYS A 528 -17.08 -3.56 -25.15
CA LYS A 528 -16.20 -3.53 -26.32
C LYS A 528 -15.12 -2.46 -26.15
N SER A 529 -14.02 -2.83 -25.51
CA SER A 529 -12.71 -2.23 -25.74
C SER A 529 -11.62 -3.18 -25.27
#